data_d556255c47ced2190494415f34bfdb9f
#
_entry.id   d556255c47ced2190494415f34bfdb9f
#
_cell.length_a   1.000
_cell.length_b   1.000
_cell.length_c   1.000
_cell.angle_alpha   90.00
_cell.angle_beta   90.00
_cell.angle_gamma   90.00
#
_symmetry.space_group_name_H-M   'P 1'
#
loop_
_entity.id
_entity.type
_entity.pdbx_description
1 polymer ?
#
loop_
_entity_poly.entity_id
_entity_poly.type
_entity_poly.pdbx_seq_one_letter_code
_entity_poly.pdbx_strand_id
1 'polypeptide(L)'
;MKEKIYLIPGLMCDERLWERVTPYLEDKYELIHLTIPLTSNFDEIIEILDKEFKEEKINLFGFSFGAYISSYYAVNHPNKIKRLFLNAGTPSVMTPKEIEKRNNMLEMMNSFGFQGI
;
A
#
# COMPACT_ATOMS: atom_id res chain seq x y z
N MET A 1 -20.97 13.74 0.50
CA MET A 1 -19.97 12.96 -0.25
C MET A 1 -19.05 12.21 0.71
N LYS A 2 -18.80 10.94 0.46
CA LYS A 2 -17.95 10.15 1.34
C LYS A 2 -16.49 10.50 1.13
N GLU A 3 -15.75 10.54 2.21
CA GLU A 3 -14.30 10.70 2.17
C GLU A 3 -13.67 9.39 1.71
N LYS A 4 -12.61 9.47 0.92
CA LYS A 4 -11.94 8.28 0.36
C LYS A 4 -10.86 7.75 1.29
N ILE A 5 -10.72 6.43 1.33
CA ILE A 5 -9.58 5.75 1.93
C ILE A 5 -8.96 4.86 0.87
N TYR A 6 -7.68 5.05 0.61
CA TYR A 6 -6.90 4.20 -0.31
C TYR A 6 -6.28 3.07 0.50
N LEU A 7 -6.51 1.83 0.04
CA LEU A 7 -6.09 0.62 0.74
C LEU A 7 -4.98 -0.08 -0.04
N ILE A 8 -3.83 -0.29 0.61
CA ILE A 8 -2.70 -1.01 0.03
C ILE A 8 -2.53 -2.33 0.76
N PRO A 9 -2.70 -3.48 0.08
CA PRO A 9 -2.63 -4.80 0.71
C PRO A 9 -1.20 -5.25 0.97
N GLY A 10 -1.04 -6.42 1.60
CA GLY A 10 0.25 -7.07 1.72
C GLY A 10 0.63 -7.78 0.44
N LEU A 11 1.85 -8.32 0.41
CA LEU A 11 2.29 -9.13 -0.71
C LEU A 11 1.41 -10.37 -0.83
N MET A 12 1.11 -10.75 -2.09
CA MET A 12 0.28 -11.90 -2.41
C MET A 12 -1.16 -11.78 -1.89
N CYS A 13 -1.58 -10.56 -1.55
CA CYS A 13 -2.94 -10.27 -1.10
C CYS A 13 -3.63 -9.36 -2.10
N ASP A 14 -4.96 -9.37 -2.08
CA ASP A 14 -5.79 -8.48 -2.87
C ASP A 14 -6.90 -7.90 -2.01
N GLU A 15 -7.95 -7.37 -2.64
CA GLU A 15 -9.04 -6.70 -1.92
C GLU A 15 -9.78 -7.62 -0.92
N ARG A 16 -9.67 -8.93 -1.06
CA ARG A 16 -10.30 -9.88 -0.12
C ARG A 16 -9.74 -9.75 1.29
N LEU A 17 -8.52 -9.23 1.41
CA LEU A 17 -7.92 -8.95 2.70
C LEU A 17 -8.79 -8.04 3.56
N TRP A 18 -9.54 -7.15 2.92
CA TRP A 18 -10.32 -6.11 3.58
C TRP A 18 -11.78 -6.47 3.82
N GLU A 19 -12.20 -7.68 3.45
CA GLU A 19 -13.62 -8.09 3.51
C GLU A 19 -14.24 -7.91 4.90
N ARG A 20 -13.47 -8.19 5.95
CA ARG A 20 -13.99 -8.10 7.33
C ARG A 20 -14.13 -6.66 7.82
N VAL A 21 -13.31 -5.77 7.29
CA VAL A 21 -13.31 -4.38 7.74
C VAL A 21 -14.20 -3.49 6.89
N THR A 22 -14.43 -3.89 5.65
CA THR A 22 -15.22 -3.11 4.70
C THR A 22 -16.60 -2.73 5.24
N PRO A 23 -17.40 -3.66 5.80
CA PRO A 23 -18.74 -3.29 6.29
C PRO A 23 -18.75 -2.20 7.36
N TYR A 24 -17.66 -2.06 8.12
CA TYR A 24 -17.56 -1.06 9.18
C TYR A 24 -17.18 0.31 8.66
N LEU A 25 -16.55 0.39 7.48
CA LEU A 25 -16.02 1.63 6.94
C LEU A 25 -16.83 2.18 5.78
N GLU A 26 -17.46 1.33 4.99
CA GLU A 26 -18.09 1.75 3.74
C GLU A 26 -19.27 2.70 3.92
N ASP A 27 -19.86 2.74 5.11
CA ASP A 27 -20.95 3.68 5.39
C ASP A 27 -20.45 5.14 5.40
N LYS A 28 -19.22 5.35 5.85
CA LYS A 28 -18.65 6.69 6.01
C LYS A 28 -17.58 7.02 4.98
N TYR A 29 -16.97 6.00 4.39
CA TYR A 29 -15.82 6.16 3.50
C TYR A 29 -16.04 5.41 2.20
N GLU A 30 -15.50 5.98 1.13
CA GLU A 30 -15.36 5.28 -0.13
C GLU A 30 -14.03 4.56 -0.12
N LEU A 31 -14.04 3.24 -0.17
CA LEU A 31 -12.84 2.41 -0.10
C LEU A 31 -12.29 2.16 -1.50
N ILE A 32 -11.05 2.55 -1.73
CA ILE A 32 -10.39 2.38 -3.02
C ILE A 32 -9.25 1.38 -2.85
N HIS A 33 -9.42 0.20 -3.44
CA HIS A 33 -8.45 -0.89 -3.34
C HIS A 33 -7.37 -0.71 -4.39
N LEU A 34 -6.11 -0.60 -3.93
CA LEU A 34 -4.97 -0.48 -4.81
C LEU A 34 -4.27 -1.83 -4.94
N THR A 35 -3.60 -2.01 -6.08
CA THR A 35 -2.79 -3.19 -6.33
C THR A 35 -1.33 -2.78 -6.27
N ILE A 36 -0.50 -3.58 -5.59
CA ILE A 36 0.93 -3.32 -5.52
C ILE A 36 1.56 -3.58 -6.90
N PRO A 37 2.24 -2.59 -7.49
CA PRO A 37 2.93 -2.81 -8.75
C PRO A 37 4.01 -3.88 -8.64
N LEU A 38 4.16 -4.70 -9.67
CA LEU A 38 5.14 -5.79 -9.70
C LEU A 38 6.51 -5.26 -10.12
N THR A 39 7.16 -4.57 -9.22
CA THR A 39 8.52 -4.07 -9.41
C THR A 39 9.26 -4.13 -8.09
N SER A 40 10.57 -4.29 -8.13
CA SER A 40 11.42 -4.33 -6.94
C SER A 40 11.89 -2.94 -6.50
N ASN A 41 11.54 -1.91 -7.24
CA ASN A 41 11.98 -0.54 -6.96
C ASN A 41 10.90 0.23 -6.21
N PHE A 42 11.16 0.58 -4.95
CA PHE A 42 10.20 1.34 -4.12
C PHE A 42 9.83 2.69 -4.72
N ASP A 43 10.80 3.40 -5.28
CA ASP A 43 10.54 4.71 -5.87
C ASP A 43 9.59 4.59 -7.05
N GLU A 44 9.73 3.53 -7.84
CA GLU A 44 8.83 3.25 -8.95
C GLU A 44 7.42 2.89 -8.47
N ILE A 45 7.32 2.09 -7.40
CA ILE A 45 6.03 1.76 -6.78
C ILE A 45 5.33 3.05 -6.35
N ILE A 46 6.04 3.92 -5.65
CA ILE A 46 5.48 5.17 -5.14
C ILE A 46 5.04 6.08 -6.29
N GLU A 47 5.80 6.14 -7.36
CA GLU A 47 5.46 6.96 -8.52
C GLU A 47 4.17 6.46 -9.18
N ILE A 48 4.04 5.15 -9.33
CA ILE A 48 2.84 4.54 -9.93
C ILE A 48 1.62 4.81 -9.05
N LEU A 49 1.75 4.59 -7.75
CA LEU A 49 0.64 4.80 -6.81
C LEU A 49 0.24 6.27 -6.70
N ASP A 50 1.21 7.17 -6.76
CA ASP A 50 0.93 8.60 -6.67
C ASP A 50 -0.04 9.07 -7.75
N LYS A 51 0.02 8.45 -8.91
CA LYS A 51 -0.88 8.76 -10.03
C LYS A 51 -2.32 8.38 -9.74
N GLU A 52 -2.56 7.46 -8.80
CA GLU A 52 -3.89 7.05 -8.41
C GLU A 52 -4.53 8.02 -7.41
N PHE A 53 -3.72 8.81 -6.71
CA PHE A 53 -4.21 9.71 -5.67
C PHE A 53 -4.64 11.05 -6.28
N LYS A 54 -5.95 11.24 -6.41
CA LYS A 54 -6.53 12.40 -7.10
C LYS A 54 -6.77 13.59 -6.17
N GLU A 55 -6.92 13.36 -4.88
CA GLU A 55 -7.20 14.42 -3.90
C GLU A 55 -5.93 15.14 -3.49
N GLU A 56 -6.08 16.36 -3.00
CA GLU A 56 -4.96 17.15 -2.47
C GLU A 56 -4.34 16.46 -1.26
N LYS A 57 -5.20 15.90 -0.39
CA LYS A 57 -4.77 15.12 0.78
C LYS A 57 -5.56 13.84 0.84
N ILE A 58 -4.90 12.75 1.18
CA ILE A 58 -5.50 11.41 1.16
C ILE A 58 -5.43 10.72 2.51
N ASN A 59 -6.36 9.81 2.71
CA ASN A 59 -6.30 8.83 3.79
C ASN A 59 -5.71 7.55 3.18
N LEU A 60 -4.65 7.05 3.80
CA LEU A 60 -3.92 5.90 3.29
C LEU A 60 -3.87 4.82 4.36
N PHE A 61 -4.29 3.61 4.00
CA PHE A 61 -4.30 2.46 4.90
C PHE A 61 -3.46 1.35 4.28
N GLY A 62 -2.38 0.96 4.97
CA GLY A 62 -1.51 -0.11 4.49
C GLY A 62 -1.48 -1.29 5.45
N PHE A 63 -1.46 -2.50 4.89
CA PHE A 63 -1.36 -3.74 5.65
C PHE A 63 -0.07 -4.49 5.29
N SER A 64 0.72 -4.84 6.30
CA SER A 64 1.96 -5.62 6.13
C SER A 64 2.93 -4.90 5.17
N PHE A 65 3.22 -5.48 4.02
CA PHE A 65 4.08 -4.84 3.02
C PHE A 65 3.47 -3.52 2.54
N GLY A 66 2.14 -3.47 2.45
CA GLY A 66 1.42 -2.23 2.13
C GLY A 66 1.65 -1.15 3.18
N ALA A 67 1.89 -1.52 4.44
CA ALA A 67 2.21 -0.57 5.49
C ALA A 67 3.60 0.02 5.28
N TYR A 68 4.58 -0.77 4.82
CA TYR A 68 5.90 -0.25 4.48
C TYR A 68 5.81 0.73 3.30
N ILE A 69 5.06 0.36 2.27
CA ILE A 69 4.85 1.21 1.10
C ILE A 69 4.18 2.53 1.53
N SER A 70 3.15 2.43 2.35
CA SER A 70 2.41 3.60 2.84
C SER A 70 3.31 4.52 3.67
N SER A 71 4.16 3.95 4.53
CA SER A 71 5.11 4.71 5.33
C SER A 71 6.13 5.42 4.44
N TYR A 72 6.65 4.72 3.45
CA TYR A 72 7.62 5.28 2.51
C TYR A 72 7.01 6.43 1.72
N TYR A 73 5.79 6.23 1.25
CA TYR A 73 5.05 7.28 0.55
C TYR A 73 4.87 8.51 1.44
N ALA A 74 4.44 8.30 2.69
CA ALA A 74 4.17 9.39 3.62
C ALA A 74 5.44 10.19 3.95
N VAL A 75 6.58 9.52 4.07
CA VAL A 75 7.85 10.19 4.34
C VAL A 75 8.26 11.08 3.16
N ASN A 76 8.02 10.61 1.94
CA ASN A 76 8.40 11.34 0.73
C ASN A 76 7.35 12.37 0.30
N HIS A 77 6.11 12.23 0.74
CA HIS A 77 5.01 13.12 0.38
C HIS A 77 4.17 13.52 1.61
N PRO A 78 4.80 14.11 2.64
CA PRO A 78 4.08 14.38 3.89
C PRO A 78 2.89 15.32 3.74
N ASN A 79 2.96 16.25 2.79
CA ASN A 79 1.88 17.19 2.56
C ASN A 79 0.67 16.59 1.85
N LYS A 80 0.83 15.37 1.33
CA LYS A 80 -0.23 14.64 0.65
C LYS A 80 -1.07 13.79 1.60
N ILE A 81 -0.60 13.58 2.83
CA ILE A 81 -1.25 12.68 3.79
C ILE A 81 -2.15 13.46 4.74
N LYS A 82 -3.42 13.07 4.78
CA LYS A 82 -4.37 13.55 5.78
C LYS A 82 -4.38 12.63 6.99
N ARG A 83 -4.51 11.33 6.74
CA ARG A 83 -4.45 10.29 7.79
C ARG A 83 -3.70 9.09 7.26
N LEU A 84 -2.92 8.47 8.12
CA LEU A 84 -2.15 7.28 7.79
C LEU A 84 -2.49 6.17 8.79
N PHE A 85 -2.96 5.04 8.27
CA PHE A 85 -3.28 3.86 9.08
C PHE A 85 -2.36 2.72 8.68
N LEU A 86 -1.65 2.16 9.67
CA LEU A 86 -0.70 1.07 9.43
C LEU A 86 -1.09 -0.13 10.27
N ASN A 87 -1.20 -1.28 9.64
CA ASN A 87 -1.54 -2.53 10.32
C ASN A 87 -0.55 -3.62 9.94
N ALA A 88 -0.05 -4.32 10.96
CA ALA A 88 0.92 -5.43 10.81
C ALA A 88 2.23 -5.02 10.16
N GLY A 89 2.52 -3.73 10.13
CA GLY A 89 3.79 -3.18 9.67
C GLY A 89 4.28 -2.16 10.65
N THR A 90 5.53 -1.77 10.57
CA THR A 90 6.10 -0.74 11.42
C THR A 90 6.59 0.42 10.57
N PRO A 91 6.54 1.65 11.10
CA PRO A 91 7.10 2.80 10.39
C PRO A 91 8.62 2.85 10.45
N SER A 92 9.27 1.89 11.12
CA SER A 92 10.72 1.86 11.21
C SER A 92 11.36 1.47 9.89
N VAL A 93 12.58 1.92 9.70
CA VAL A 93 13.35 1.59 8.51
C VAL A 93 13.64 0.10 8.47
N MET A 94 13.40 -0.53 7.32
CA MET A 94 13.71 -1.95 7.14
C MET A 94 15.24 -2.16 7.18
N THR A 95 15.66 -3.28 7.77
CA THR A 95 17.07 -3.67 7.74
C THR A 95 17.47 -4.00 6.31
N PRO A 96 18.77 -3.89 5.96
CA PRO A 96 19.23 -4.29 4.62
C PRO A 96 18.82 -5.72 4.26
N LYS A 97 18.83 -6.64 5.22
CA LYS A 97 18.41 -8.02 5.01
C LYS A 97 16.93 -8.13 4.66
N GLU A 98 16.09 -7.36 5.34
CA GLU A 98 14.65 -7.32 5.05
C GLU A 98 14.37 -6.74 3.66
N ILE A 99 15.10 -5.69 3.30
CA ILE A 99 14.97 -5.06 1.98
C ILE A 99 15.36 -6.07 0.90
N GLU A 100 16.46 -6.77 1.07
CA GLU A 100 16.92 -7.78 0.11
C GLU A 100 15.89 -8.88 -0.05
N LYS A 101 15.33 -9.37 1.06
CA LYS A 101 14.33 -10.43 1.03
C LYS A 101 13.07 -9.98 0.27
N ARG A 102 12.61 -8.75 0.53
CA ARG A 102 11.43 -8.21 -0.14
C ARG A 102 11.67 -8.00 -1.63
N ASN A 103 12.84 -7.46 -1.98
CA ASN A 103 13.20 -7.24 -3.38
C ASN A 103 13.31 -8.56 -4.15
N ASN A 104 13.91 -9.57 -3.55
CA ASN A 104 14.01 -10.89 -4.17
C ASN A 104 12.65 -11.51 -4.41
N MET A 105 11.73 -11.33 -3.47
CA MET A 105 10.36 -11.82 -3.62
C MET A 105 9.64 -11.10 -4.75
N LEU A 106 9.77 -9.79 -4.84
CA LEU A 106 9.15 -9.00 -5.90
C LEU A 106 9.72 -9.38 -7.27
N GLU A 107 11.02 -9.58 -7.37
CA GLU A 107 11.65 -10.01 -8.62
C GLU A 107 11.16 -11.38 -9.05
N MET A 108 11.02 -12.30 -8.09
CA MET A 108 10.53 -13.65 -8.38
C MET A 108 9.08 -13.58 -8.89
N MET A 109 8.23 -12.81 -8.23
CA MET A 109 6.83 -12.64 -8.64
C MET A 109 6.74 -12.04 -10.04
N ASN A 110 7.58 -11.06 -10.32
CA ASN A 110 7.64 -10.40 -11.61
C ASN A 110 8.08 -11.36 -12.72
N SER A 111 9.12 -12.16 -12.43
CA SER A 111 9.68 -13.14 -13.39
C SER A 111 8.70 -14.26 -13.75
N PHE A 112 7.88 -14.68 -12.79
CA PHE A 112 6.94 -15.78 -12.99
C PHE A 112 5.53 -15.31 -13.32
N GLY A 113 5.32 -14.00 -13.50
CA GLY A 113 4.02 -13.47 -13.85
C GLY A 113 2.98 -13.67 -12.75
N PHE A 114 3.38 -13.46 -11.51
CA PHE A 114 2.48 -13.59 -10.38
C PHE A 114 1.26 -12.68 -10.53
N GLN A 115 0.07 -13.24 -10.30
CA GLN A 115 -1.20 -12.53 -10.48
C GLN A 115 -1.86 -12.07 -9.18
N GLY A 116 -1.31 -12.46 -8.05
CA GLY A 116 -1.92 -12.20 -6.76
C GLY A 116 -2.85 -13.35 -6.35
N ILE A 117 -3.44 -13.23 -5.22
CA ILE A 117 -4.34 -14.24 -4.68
C ILE A 117 -5.76 -13.70 -4.73
#